data_283b93350aec4d59e050742dbbaade8e
#
_entry.id   283b93350aec4d59e050742dbbaade8e
#
_cell.length_a   1.000
_cell.length_b   1.000
_cell.length_c   1.000
_cell.angle_alpha   90.00
_cell.angle_beta   90.00
_cell.angle_gamma   90.00
#
_symmetry.space_group_name_H-M   'P 1'
#
loop_
_entity.id
_entity.type
_entity.pdbx_description
1 polymer ?
#
loop_
_entity_poly.entity_id
_entity_poly.type
_entity_poly.pdbx_seq_one_letter_code
_entity_poly.pdbx_strand_id
1 'polypeptide(L)'
;MPLLVDRPMHSFATVGGATCLTSATNLNTPSGGGCILLVDCSANDGGVIDSLSIIANEATTTASNVIVFLSTATTTSTISTANTVAVAIGGIGSTNMGERTNIALPPLSVPVPNLGGDTTVSETDKKNTGLYVPSGALVYVGVDVVLTAPSATTVAHVFAQGGFF
;
A
#
# COMPACT_ATOMS: atom_id res chain seq x y z
N MET A 1 7.98 16.71 -18.48
CA MET A 1 6.63 16.34 -18.91
C MET A 1 5.81 16.21 -17.65
N PRO A 2 4.65 16.83 -17.52
CA PRO A 2 3.76 16.50 -16.43
C PRO A 2 3.42 15.00 -16.57
N LEU A 3 3.46 14.27 -15.48
CA LEU A 3 2.89 12.93 -15.41
C LEU A 3 1.41 13.09 -15.72
N LEU A 4 1.03 12.82 -16.96
CA LEU A 4 -0.35 12.85 -17.35
C LEU A 4 -0.99 11.57 -16.81
N VAL A 5 -1.71 11.72 -15.73
CA VAL A 5 -2.57 10.65 -15.23
C VAL A 5 -3.75 10.55 -16.19
N ASP A 6 -3.81 9.46 -16.91
CA ASP A 6 -4.86 9.18 -17.87
C ASP A 6 -6.19 8.86 -17.17
N ARG A 7 -6.11 8.15 -16.08
CA ARG A 7 -7.28 7.72 -15.31
C ARG A 7 -7.01 7.79 -13.80
N PRO A 8 -7.97 8.27 -12.99
CA PRO A 8 -7.84 8.23 -11.55
C PRO A 8 -7.80 6.76 -11.05
N MET A 9 -6.95 6.51 -10.07
CA MET A 9 -6.87 5.25 -9.36
C MET A 9 -7.56 5.40 -8.01
N HIS A 10 -8.60 4.59 -7.79
CA HIS A 10 -9.27 4.42 -6.49
C HIS A 10 -9.45 2.93 -6.26
N SER A 11 -8.60 2.35 -5.45
CA SER A 11 -8.61 0.91 -5.18
C SER A 11 -8.63 0.65 -3.69
N PHE A 12 -9.25 -0.46 -3.30
CA PHE A 12 -9.23 -0.91 -1.91
C PHE A 12 -9.09 -2.42 -1.82
N ALA A 13 -8.52 -2.87 -0.70
CA ALA A 13 -8.41 -4.28 -0.35
C ALA A 13 -8.82 -4.47 1.12
N THR A 14 -9.48 -5.58 1.40
CA THR A 14 -9.86 -5.96 2.76
C THR A 14 -8.77 -6.83 3.37
N VAL A 15 -8.25 -6.43 4.52
CA VAL A 15 -7.17 -7.14 5.22
C VAL A 15 -7.63 -7.64 6.58
N GLY A 16 -7.00 -8.67 7.11
CA GLY A 16 -7.19 -9.15 8.49
C GLY A 16 -7.33 -10.65 8.68
N GLY A 17 -7.80 -11.39 7.68
CA GLY A 17 -8.16 -12.81 7.82
C GLY A 17 -6.99 -13.81 7.77
N ALA A 18 -5.82 -13.42 7.27
CA ALA A 18 -4.62 -14.24 7.21
C ALA A 18 -3.37 -13.36 7.14
N THR A 19 -2.22 -13.91 7.55
CA THR A 19 -0.93 -13.22 7.44
C THR A 19 -0.37 -13.28 6.03
N CYS A 20 0.27 -12.19 5.58
CA CYS A 20 0.93 -12.12 4.27
C CYS A 20 2.42 -12.51 4.33
N LEU A 21 2.91 -12.97 5.46
CA LEU A 21 4.29 -13.40 5.65
C LEU A 21 4.35 -14.87 6.06
N THR A 22 5.36 -15.59 5.60
CA THR A 22 5.65 -16.95 6.10
C THR A 22 6.27 -16.90 7.50
N SER A 23 6.83 -15.73 7.87
CA SER A 23 7.34 -15.44 9.21
C SER A 23 7.05 -13.98 9.54
N ALA A 24 6.45 -13.71 10.69
CA ALA A 24 6.14 -12.35 11.16
C ALA A 24 7.38 -11.48 11.41
N THR A 25 8.57 -12.08 11.42
CA THR A 25 9.85 -11.36 11.65
C THR A 25 10.62 -11.04 10.38
N ASN A 26 10.12 -11.44 9.20
CA ASN A 26 10.88 -11.30 7.95
C ASN A 26 10.01 -10.79 6.80
N LEU A 27 10.17 -9.52 6.46
CA LEU A 27 9.48 -8.87 5.35
C LEU A 27 9.87 -9.44 3.97
N ASN A 28 10.98 -10.15 3.87
CA ASN A 28 11.45 -10.73 2.62
C ASN A 28 10.87 -12.12 2.31
N THR A 29 9.92 -12.59 3.11
CA THR A 29 9.28 -13.89 2.91
C THR A 29 7.76 -13.73 2.74
N PRO A 30 7.30 -13.10 1.65
CA PRO A 30 5.87 -12.95 1.40
C PRO A 30 5.20 -14.31 1.22
N SER A 31 3.97 -14.42 1.70
CA SER A 31 3.11 -15.59 1.53
C SER A 31 1.88 -15.21 0.72
N GLY A 32 1.65 -15.89 -0.39
CA GLY A 32 0.49 -15.64 -1.24
C GLY A 32 -0.85 -15.83 -0.53
N GLY A 33 -0.90 -16.71 0.48
CA GLY A 33 -2.13 -17.03 1.20
C GLY A 33 -2.73 -15.87 2.01
N GLY A 34 -1.93 -14.88 2.39
CA GLY A 34 -2.39 -13.70 3.13
C GLY A 34 -2.30 -12.39 2.36
N CYS A 35 -1.77 -12.44 1.14
CA CYS A 35 -1.65 -11.25 0.28
C CYS A 35 -2.94 -11.04 -0.52
N ILE A 36 -3.39 -9.80 -0.59
CA ILE A 36 -4.59 -9.39 -1.32
C ILE A 36 -4.20 -8.34 -2.34
N LEU A 37 -4.71 -8.47 -3.56
CA LEU A 37 -4.46 -7.52 -4.63
C LEU A 37 -5.10 -6.17 -4.27
N LEU A 38 -4.29 -5.11 -4.32
CA LEU A 38 -4.75 -3.73 -4.11
C LEU A 38 -4.82 -2.97 -5.43
N VAL A 39 -3.75 -3.00 -6.23
CA VAL A 39 -3.69 -2.28 -7.50
C VAL A 39 -3.13 -3.19 -8.58
N ASP A 40 -3.77 -3.18 -9.73
CA ASP A 40 -3.37 -3.91 -10.93
C ASP A 40 -2.97 -2.95 -12.04
N CYS A 41 -1.67 -2.92 -12.36
CA CYS A 41 -1.12 -2.18 -13.50
C CYS A 41 -0.75 -3.09 -14.68
N SER A 42 -1.22 -4.35 -14.71
CA SER A 42 -0.88 -5.30 -15.77
C SER A 42 -1.39 -4.89 -17.16
N ALA A 43 -2.50 -4.16 -17.20
CA ALA A 43 -3.12 -3.67 -18.44
C ALA A 43 -2.88 -2.19 -18.72
N ASN A 44 -1.98 -1.53 -17.96
CA ASN A 44 -1.68 -0.10 -18.07
C ASN A 44 -0.18 0.11 -18.26
N ASP A 45 0.18 1.32 -18.69
CA ASP A 45 1.59 1.72 -18.84
C ASP A 45 2.27 1.97 -17.47
N GLY A 46 1.56 1.68 -16.39
CA GLY A 46 1.97 1.86 -15.01
C GLY A 46 1.05 2.81 -14.27
N GLY A 47 1.49 3.27 -13.11
CA GLY A 47 0.73 4.22 -12.31
C GLY A 47 1.54 4.80 -11.16
N VAL A 48 0.95 5.76 -10.48
CA VAL A 48 1.47 6.31 -9.23
C VAL A 48 0.39 6.23 -8.18
N ILE A 49 0.74 5.71 -7.01
CA ILE A 49 -0.08 5.79 -5.81
C ILE A 49 0.41 7.00 -5.01
N ASP A 50 -0.46 8.00 -4.85
CA ASP A 50 -0.17 9.23 -4.12
C ASP A 50 -0.43 9.11 -2.62
N SER A 51 -1.41 8.28 -2.26
CA SER A 51 -1.75 8.05 -0.86
C SER A 51 -2.24 6.63 -0.62
N LEU A 52 -1.86 6.11 0.54
CA LEU A 52 -2.33 4.86 1.10
C LEU A 52 -2.85 5.10 2.51
N SER A 53 -3.99 4.54 2.83
CA SER A 53 -4.55 4.61 4.18
C SER A 53 -5.24 3.31 4.57
N ILE A 54 -5.26 3.04 5.87
CA ILE A 54 -5.99 1.95 6.49
C ILE A 54 -7.20 2.57 7.20
N ILE A 55 -8.36 1.97 7.03
CA ILE A 55 -9.58 2.36 7.75
C ILE A 55 -10.10 1.12 8.47
N ALA A 56 -10.22 1.20 9.79
CA ALA A 56 -10.78 0.13 10.59
C ALA A 56 -12.32 0.10 10.45
N ASN A 57 -12.88 -1.03 10.04
CA ASN A 57 -14.33 -1.22 9.95
C ASN A 57 -14.97 -1.51 11.30
N GLU A 58 -14.18 -2.09 12.21
CA GLU A 58 -14.55 -2.35 13.59
C GLU A 58 -13.40 -1.99 14.53
N ALA A 59 -13.69 -1.91 15.82
CA ALA A 59 -12.65 -1.79 16.82
C ALA A 59 -11.75 -3.03 16.78
N THR A 60 -10.46 -2.83 16.51
CA THR A 60 -9.48 -3.92 16.51
C THR A 60 -8.86 -4.05 17.88
N THR A 61 -8.67 -5.29 18.35
CA THR A 61 -8.03 -5.57 19.64
C THR A 61 -6.58 -6.01 19.50
N THR A 62 -6.13 -6.29 18.27
CA THR A 62 -4.79 -6.79 17.98
C THR A 62 -4.02 -5.74 17.19
N ALA A 63 -2.83 -5.40 17.66
CA ALA A 63 -1.90 -4.58 16.88
C ALA A 63 -1.27 -5.43 15.77
N SER A 64 -1.15 -4.85 14.57
CA SER A 64 -0.55 -5.48 13.39
C SER A 64 0.12 -4.43 12.53
N ASN A 65 0.98 -4.87 11.62
CA ASN A 65 1.46 -4.03 10.55
C ASN A 65 0.79 -4.44 9.23
N VAL A 66 0.35 -3.44 8.49
CA VAL A 66 -0.05 -3.62 7.09
C VAL A 66 1.20 -3.41 6.23
N ILE A 67 1.50 -4.41 5.41
CA ILE A 67 2.66 -4.43 4.54
C ILE A 67 2.16 -4.28 3.11
N VAL A 68 2.82 -3.41 2.35
CA VAL A 68 2.56 -3.15 0.94
C VAL A 68 3.69 -3.74 0.13
N PHE A 69 3.35 -4.59 -0.83
CA PHE A 69 4.29 -5.27 -1.70
C PHE A 69 4.11 -4.82 -3.15
N LEU A 70 5.23 -4.57 -3.82
CA LEU A 70 5.30 -4.46 -5.27
C LEU A 70 5.71 -5.83 -5.83
N SER A 71 4.98 -6.32 -6.83
CA SER A 71 5.17 -7.67 -7.36
C SER A 71 4.98 -7.74 -8.86
N THR A 72 5.69 -8.66 -9.49
CA THR A 72 5.43 -9.09 -10.87
C THR A 72 4.63 -10.40 -10.94
N ALA A 73 4.23 -10.95 -9.79
CA ALA A 73 3.36 -12.12 -9.72
C ALA A 73 1.93 -11.73 -10.12
N THR A 74 1.37 -12.41 -11.11
CA THR A 74 0.02 -12.14 -11.62
C THR A 74 -1.09 -12.78 -10.77
N THR A 75 -0.74 -13.69 -9.87
CA THR A 75 -1.66 -14.32 -8.94
C THR A 75 -1.02 -14.44 -7.56
N THR A 76 -1.84 -14.48 -6.51
CA THR A 76 -1.33 -14.63 -5.14
C THR A 76 -0.58 -15.94 -4.92
N SER A 77 -0.95 -17.00 -5.63
CA SER A 77 -0.29 -18.31 -5.52
C SER A 77 1.14 -18.34 -6.07
N THR A 78 1.52 -17.37 -6.90
CA THR A 78 2.86 -17.25 -7.50
C THR A 78 3.76 -16.24 -6.80
N ILE A 79 3.28 -15.59 -5.76
CA ILE A 79 4.06 -14.65 -4.94
C ILE A 79 5.23 -15.38 -4.28
N SER A 80 6.43 -14.83 -4.41
CA SER A 80 7.66 -15.35 -3.85
C SER A 80 8.70 -14.26 -3.60
N THR A 81 9.76 -14.59 -2.90
CA THR A 81 10.89 -13.67 -2.69
C THR A 81 11.64 -13.27 -3.96
N ALA A 82 11.44 -14.02 -5.06
CA ALA A 82 12.08 -13.73 -6.34
C ALA A 82 11.35 -12.66 -7.18
N ASN A 83 10.07 -12.44 -6.91
CA ASN A 83 9.21 -11.57 -7.73
C ASN A 83 8.45 -10.50 -6.93
N THR A 84 8.66 -10.43 -5.61
CA THR A 84 7.88 -9.55 -4.72
C THR A 84 8.78 -8.90 -3.69
N VAL A 85 8.62 -7.61 -3.49
CA VAL A 85 9.38 -6.80 -2.52
C VAL A 85 8.45 -5.95 -1.68
N ALA A 86 8.71 -5.86 -0.37
CA ALA A 86 8.01 -4.95 0.51
C ALA A 86 8.48 -3.51 0.25
N VAL A 87 7.55 -2.59 0.00
CA VAL A 87 7.83 -1.19 -0.37
C VAL A 87 7.32 -0.17 0.64
N ALA A 88 6.34 -0.55 1.46
CA ALA A 88 5.83 0.31 2.52
C ALA A 88 5.27 -0.55 3.65
N ILE A 89 5.23 0.03 4.85
CA ILE A 89 4.66 -0.59 6.03
C ILE A 89 3.94 0.48 6.86
N GLY A 90 2.78 0.13 7.41
CA GLY A 90 2.02 0.99 8.32
C GLY A 90 1.47 0.20 9.49
N GLY A 91 1.69 0.70 10.70
CA GLY A 91 1.13 0.08 11.90
C GLY A 91 -0.37 0.34 12.03
N ILE A 92 -1.12 -0.67 12.41
CA ILE A 92 -2.48 -0.55 12.91
C ILE A 92 -2.50 -1.09 14.35
N GLY A 93 -2.77 -0.21 15.31
CA GLY A 93 -2.86 -0.57 16.74
C GLY A 93 -4.25 -1.08 17.11
N SER A 94 -4.54 -1.11 18.40
CA SER A 94 -5.92 -1.13 18.87
C SER A 94 -6.60 0.14 18.42
N THR A 95 -7.55 0.02 17.48
CA THR A 95 -8.20 1.17 16.85
C THR A 95 -9.70 1.16 17.11
N ASN A 96 -10.29 2.33 17.10
CA ASN A 96 -11.74 2.47 17.11
C ASN A 96 -12.30 2.30 15.67
N MET A 97 -13.54 1.90 15.60
CA MET A 97 -14.27 1.84 14.31
C MET A 97 -14.21 3.20 13.59
N GLY A 98 -13.87 3.17 12.31
CA GLY A 98 -13.74 4.36 11.46
C GLY A 98 -12.43 5.11 11.61
N GLU A 99 -11.53 4.69 12.51
CA GLU A 99 -10.21 5.31 12.63
C GLU A 99 -9.38 5.07 11.37
N ARG A 100 -8.73 6.15 10.91
CA ARG A 100 -7.91 6.13 9.70
C ARG A 100 -6.44 6.34 10.04
N THR A 101 -5.60 5.45 9.54
CA THR A 101 -4.13 5.56 9.62
C THR A 101 -3.55 5.69 8.22
N ASN A 102 -2.65 6.65 8.00
CA ASN A 102 -1.94 6.77 6.73
C ASN A 102 -0.70 5.89 6.73
N ILE A 103 -0.47 5.20 5.62
CA ILE A 103 0.76 4.45 5.35
C ILE A 103 1.75 5.40 4.67
N ALA A 104 2.94 5.55 5.25
CA ALA A 104 3.99 6.35 4.66
C ALA A 104 4.48 5.72 3.34
N LEU A 105 4.45 6.49 2.26
CA LEU A 105 4.97 6.08 0.96
C LEU A 105 6.45 6.48 0.83
N PRO A 106 7.23 5.73 0.04
CA PRO A 106 8.62 6.08 -0.23
C PRO A 106 8.71 7.42 -0.99
N PRO A 107 9.84 8.13 -0.90
CA PRO A 107 10.06 9.30 -1.71
C PRO A 107 10.10 8.91 -3.20
N LEU A 108 9.42 9.70 -4.04
CA LEU A 108 9.54 9.59 -5.49
C LEU A 108 10.91 10.13 -5.92
N SER A 109 11.59 9.41 -6.79
CA SER A 109 12.87 9.85 -7.37
C SER A 109 12.73 10.92 -8.45
N VAL A 110 11.50 11.35 -8.73
CA VAL A 110 11.24 12.42 -9.71
C VAL A 110 11.26 13.77 -9.00
N PRO A 111 12.15 14.70 -9.37
CA PRO A 111 12.16 16.03 -8.79
C PRO A 111 10.82 16.73 -9.03
N VAL A 112 10.20 17.24 -7.99
CA VAL A 112 9.09 18.19 -8.16
C VAL A 112 9.68 19.48 -8.71
N PRO A 113 9.18 20.00 -9.86
CA PRO A 113 9.63 21.28 -10.36
C PRO A 113 9.42 22.35 -9.28
N ASN A 114 10.46 23.10 -8.97
CA ASN A 114 10.35 24.24 -8.06
C ASN A 114 9.58 25.34 -8.79
N LEU A 115 8.27 25.35 -8.60
CA LEU A 115 7.38 26.34 -9.18
C LEU A 115 7.45 27.62 -8.34
N GLY A 116 8.48 28.43 -8.58
CA GLY A 116 8.40 29.82 -8.17
C GLY A 116 9.30 30.31 -7.07
N GLY A 117 10.51 29.80 -6.94
CA GLY A 117 11.56 30.52 -6.17
C GLY A 117 11.23 30.87 -4.72
N ASP A 118 10.22 30.25 -4.13
CA ASP A 118 9.90 30.43 -2.72
C ASP A 118 10.91 29.64 -1.88
N THR A 119 11.90 30.37 -1.38
CA THR A 119 12.94 29.83 -0.51
C THR A 119 12.44 29.59 0.92
N THR A 120 11.18 29.90 1.21
CA THR A 120 10.59 29.73 2.54
C THR A 120 9.95 28.36 2.74
N VAL A 121 9.71 27.61 1.66
CA VAL A 121 9.16 26.26 1.74
C VAL A 121 10.27 25.29 2.10
N SER A 122 10.18 24.71 3.28
CA SER A 122 11.12 23.68 3.73
C SER A 122 11.10 22.48 2.78
N GLU A 123 12.26 21.87 2.56
CA GLU A 123 12.38 20.61 1.80
C GLU A 123 11.47 19.49 2.37
N THR A 124 11.15 19.57 3.67
CA THR A 124 10.25 18.64 4.35
C THR A 124 8.78 18.86 3.99
N ASP A 125 8.42 20.04 3.49
CA ASP A 125 7.05 20.37 3.07
C ASP A 125 6.79 20.02 1.61
N LYS A 126 7.84 19.73 0.86
CA LYS A 126 7.75 19.21 -0.52
C LYS A 126 7.36 17.75 -0.44
N LYS A 127 6.06 17.47 -0.48
CA LYS A 127 5.53 16.09 -0.51
C LYS A 127 5.83 15.43 -1.85
N ASN A 128 7.07 15.03 -2.03
CA ASN A 128 7.50 14.22 -3.16
C ASN A 128 7.51 12.75 -2.76
N THR A 129 6.40 12.27 -2.21
CA THR A 129 6.22 10.89 -1.80
C THR A 129 5.14 10.24 -2.63
N GLY A 130 5.38 9.02 -3.03
CA GLY A 130 4.43 8.21 -3.79
C GLY A 130 5.06 6.88 -4.11
N LEU A 131 4.26 5.94 -4.56
CA LEU A 131 4.74 4.65 -5.06
C LEU A 131 4.52 4.61 -6.56
N TYR A 132 5.61 4.64 -7.32
CA TYR A 132 5.57 4.36 -8.74
C TYR A 132 5.39 2.86 -8.95
N VAL A 133 4.36 2.49 -9.69
CA VAL A 133 4.05 1.11 -10.07
C VAL A 133 4.35 0.96 -11.56
N PRO A 134 5.38 0.19 -11.96
CA PRO A 134 5.71 0.01 -13.37
C PRO A 134 4.61 -0.72 -14.14
N SER A 135 4.63 -0.60 -15.45
CA SER A 135 3.81 -1.41 -16.35
C SER A 135 4.03 -2.90 -16.06
N GLY A 136 2.94 -3.65 -16.01
CA GLY A 136 2.98 -5.09 -15.75
C GLY A 136 3.15 -5.47 -14.28
N ALA A 137 3.34 -4.51 -13.37
CA ALA A 137 3.45 -4.79 -11.94
C ALA A 137 2.11 -4.67 -11.23
N LEU A 138 2.02 -5.36 -10.09
CA LEU A 138 0.86 -5.38 -9.22
C LEU A 138 1.26 -4.96 -7.80
N VAL A 139 0.33 -4.37 -7.07
CA VAL A 139 0.52 -4.03 -5.66
C VAL A 139 -0.38 -4.92 -4.82
N TYR A 140 0.23 -5.66 -3.92
CA TYR A 140 -0.44 -6.48 -2.94
C TYR A 140 -0.30 -5.89 -1.55
N VAL A 141 -1.26 -6.17 -0.70
CA VAL A 141 -1.23 -5.80 0.72
C VAL A 141 -1.61 -6.98 1.59
N GLY A 142 -1.19 -6.95 2.83
CA GLY A 142 -1.57 -7.93 3.83
C GLY A 142 -1.06 -7.53 5.21
N VAL A 143 -1.30 -8.35 6.20
CA VAL A 143 -0.93 -8.11 7.60
C VAL A 143 0.10 -9.13 8.08
N ASP A 144 0.98 -8.72 8.99
CA ASP A 144 1.97 -9.61 9.64
C ASP A 144 1.35 -10.41 10.78
N VAL A 145 0.34 -9.86 11.44
CA VAL A 145 -0.44 -10.52 12.50
C VAL A 145 -1.92 -10.42 12.13
N VAL A 146 -2.65 -11.52 12.26
CA VAL A 146 -4.09 -11.53 11.98
C VAL A 146 -4.81 -10.50 12.85
N LEU A 147 -5.51 -9.59 12.20
CA LEU A 147 -6.36 -8.62 12.89
C LEU A 147 -7.59 -9.33 13.44
N THR A 148 -7.88 -9.10 14.70
CA THR A 148 -9.07 -9.61 15.36
C THR A 148 -10.05 -8.50 15.65
N ALA A 149 -11.30 -8.74 15.30
CA ALA A 149 -12.42 -7.86 15.62
C ALA A 149 -13.56 -8.68 16.26
N PRO A 150 -14.40 -8.07 17.09
CA PRO A 150 -15.40 -8.80 17.88
C PRO A 150 -16.43 -9.56 17.06
N SER A 151 -16.78 -9.12 15.85
CA SER A 151 -17.91 -9.68 15.10
C SER A 151 -17.69 -9.80 13.59
N ALA A 152 -16.62 -9.24 13.02
CA ALA A 152 -16.51 -9.13 11.57
C ALA A 152 -15.49 -10.07 10.95
N THR A 153 -15.86 -10.57 9.77
CA THR A 153 -14.95 -11.16 8.82
C THR A 153 -14.12 -10.11 8.07
N THR A 154 -14.54 -8.84 8.11
CA THR A 154 -13.93 -7.70 7.43
C THR A 154 -13.44 -6.72 8.47
N VAL A 155 -12.15 -6.77 8.82
CA VAL A 155 -11.61 -6.01 9.95
C VAL A 155 -11.15 -4.62 9.53
N ALA A 156 -10.44 -4.50 8.41
CA ALA A 156 -9.95 -3.21 7.92
C ALA A 156 -9.86 -3.18 6.39
N HIS A 157 -9.96 -1.98 5.84
CA HIS A 157 -9.69 -1.72 4.43
C HIS A 157 -8.39 -0.94 4.26
N VAL A 158 -7.58 -1.35 3.29
CA VAL A 158 -6.48 -0.53 2.75
C VAL A 158 -7.00 0.15 1.51
N PHE A 159 -6.86 1.45 1.46
CA PHE A 159 -7.35 2.29 0.38
C PHE A 159 -6.20 3.01 -0.32
N ALA A 160 -6.13 2.88 -1.65
CA ALA A 160 -5.13 3.52 -2.50
C ALA A 160 -5.78 4.59 -3.38
N GLN A 161 -5.13 5.74 -3.47
CA GLN A 161 -5.49 6.82 -4.40
C GLN A 161 -4.27 7.22 -5.21
N GLY A 162 -4.49 7.58 -6.48
CA GLY A 162 -3.44 7.98 -7.40
C GLY A 162 -3.96 8.02 -8.83
N GLY A 163 -3.13 7.59 -9.77
CA GLY A 163 -3.53 7.54 -11.17
C GLY A 163 -2.73 6.55 -12.01
N PHE A 164 -3.35 6.10 -13.07
CA PHE A 164 -2.75 5.28 -14.12
C PHE A 164 -2.25 6.16 -15.28
N PHE A 165 -1.24 5.66 -15.97
CA PHE A 165 -0.69 6.25 -17.19
C PHE A 165 -1.25 5.58 -18.44
#